data_1a73ebe5c3b6b928757eb1a56879c52c
#
_entry.id   1a73ebe5c3b6b928757eb1a56879c52c
#
_cell.length_a   1.000
_cell.length_b   1.000
_cell.length_c   1.000
_cell.angle_alpha   90.00
_cell.angle_beta   90.00
_cell.angle_gamma   90.00
#
_symmetry.space_group_name_H-M   'P 1'
#
loop_
_entity.id
_entity.type
_entity.pdbx_description
1 polymer ?
#
loop_
_entity_poly.entity_id
_entity_poly.type
_entity_poly.pdbx_seq_one_letter_code
_entity_poly.pdbx_strand_id
1 'polypeptide(L)'
;MKIDKRNIIQCVGIVLLALILIIMGYTIKSKQEQIEVLESANTSLQGDIERASINYNELNDKYVDKCAEMVYNQSEREKEECLHFLKLIELIKDQDKYVWFQLYYNALFNIYELDDLPETPYDVFTEREITMMLKCIETETHEASFDCKVNVANVILNRVESEQFPTDPVELITQNNQFAYGRDNISDSTVYSLLYAYMIEDTTNGCIAFRSDCSPNEWNGWTKQFTDESGHTFYK
;
A
#
# COMPACT_ATOMS: atom_id res chain seq x y z
N MET A 1 -18.39 73.21 -28.50
CA MET A 1 -18.96 72.00 -27.86
C MET A 1 -18.00 71.60 -26.75
N LYS A 2 -18.36 71.91 -25.47
CA LYS A 2 -17.52 71.48 -24.35
C LYS A 2 -17.83 69.99 -24.07
N ILE A 3 -16.85 69.16 -24.33
CA ILE A 3 -16.93 67.71 -23.99
C ILE A 3 -16.92 67.62 -22.48
N ASP A 4 -17.96 67.03 -21.88
CA ASP A 4 -18.01 66.86 -20.42
C ASP A 4 -16.99 65.81 -19.98
N LYS A 5 -16.08 66.23 -19.10
CA LYS A 5 -14.99 65.39 -18.55
C LYS A 5 -15.57 64.10 -17.89
N ARG A 6 -16.78 64.13 -17.36
CA ARG A 6 -17.48 63.01 -16.76
C ARG A 6 -17.77 61.92 -17.77
N ASN A 7 -18.20 62.28 -18.98
CA ASN A 7 -18.48 61.35 -20.08
C ASN A 7 -17.19 60.66 -20.59
N ILE A 8 -16.08 61.42 -20.62
CA ILE A 8 -14.78 60.86 -21.03
C ILE A 8 -14.32 59.79 -20.04
N ILE A 9 -14.43 60.09 -18.72
CA ILE A 9 -14.02 59.12 -17.66
C ILE A 9 -14.88 57.86 -17.70
N GLN A 10 -16.20 57.98 -17.92
CA GLN A 10 -17.10 56.85 -18.09
C GLN A 10 -16.76 56.01 -19.34
N CYS A 11 -16.50 56.63 -20.47
CA CYS A 11 -16.11 55.90 -21.68
C CYS A 11 -14.75 55.16 -21.52
N VAL A 12 -13.76 55.78 -20.90
CA VAL A 12 -12.48 55.15 -20.60
C VAL A 12 -12.64 53.97 -19.64
N GLY A 13 -13.49 54.11 -18.63
CA GLY A 13 -13.82 53.00 -17.68
C GLY A 13 -14.48 51.81 -18.38
N ILE A 14 -15.40 52.06 -19.28
CA ILE A 14 -16.08 51.01 -20.09
C ILE A 14 -15.08 50.28 -20.99
N VAL A 15 -14.20 51.02 -21.66
CA VAL A 15 -13.18 50.44 -22.56
C VAL A 15 -12.19 49.59 -21.76
N LEU A 16 -11.72 50.06 -20.59
CA LEU A 16 -10.88 49.29 -19.70
C LEU A 16 -11.56 48.01 -19.19
N LEU A 17 -12.83 48.07 -18.81
CA LEU A 17 -13.56 46.91 -18.39
C LEU A 17 -13.71 45.88 -19.53
N ALA A 18 -13.99 46.34 -20.72
CA ALA A 18 -14.08 45.49 -21.90
C ALA A 18 -12.74 44.79 -22.22
N LEU A 19 -11.62 45.49 -22.11
CA LEU A 19 -10.28 44.93 -22.29
C LEU A 19 -9.96 43.86 -21.20
N ILE A 20 -10.29 44.10 -19.95
CA ILE A 20 -10.13 43.12 -18.89
C ILE A 20 -10.94 41.86 -19.16
N LEU A 21 -12.22 42.00 -19.58
CA LEU A 21 -13.06 40.86 -19.90
C LEU A 21 -12.52 40.05 -21.09
N ILE A 22 -11.97 40.71 -22.10
CA ILE A 22 -11.34 40.04 -23.25
C ILE A 22 -10.11 39.25 -22.79
N ILE A 23 -9.23 39.85 -21.95
CA ILE A 23 -8.01 39.17 -21.43
C ILE A 23 -8.42 37.97 -20.56
N MET A 24 -9.41 38.15 -19.69
CA MET A 24 -9.94 37.04 -18.89
C MET A 24 -10.50 35.93 -19.76
N GLY A 25 -11.23 36.25 -20.80
CA GLY A 25 -11.77 35.27 -21.75
C GLY A 25 -10.66 34.47 -22.45
N TYR A 26 -9.59 35.13 -22.89
CA TYR A 26 -8.43 34.46 -23.46
C TYR A 26 -7.71 33.56 -22.46
N THR A 27 -7.56 34.02 -21.21
CA THR A 27 -6.91 33.23 -20.14
C THR A 27 -7.74 31.99 -19.79
N ILE A 28 -9.06 32.12 -19.70
CA ILE A 28 -9.98 31.01 -19.42
C ILE A 28 -9.92 29.99 -20.56
N LYS A 29 -9.97 30.44 -21.82
CA LYS A 29 -9.89 29.56 -22.98
C LYS A 29 -8.58 28.77 -23.02
N SER A 30 -7.45 29.44 -22.81
CA SER A 30 -6.13 28.79 -22.76
C SER A 30 -6.02 27.75 -21.64
N LYS A 31 -6.60 28.04 -20.46
CA LYS A 31 -6.67 27.09 -19.36
C LYS A 31 -7.58 25.90 -19.66
N GLN A 32 -8.69 26.12 -20.33
CA GLN A 32 -9.58 25.06 -20.77
C GLN A 32 -8.91 24.10 -21.74
N GLU A 33 -8.18 24.62 -22.74
CA GLU A 33 -7.38 23.82 -23.68
C GLU A 33 -6.31 23.00 -22.95
N GLN A 34 -5.66 23.55 -21.91
CA GLN A 34 -4.70 22.81 -21.08
C GLN A 34 -5.35 21.68 -20.28
N ILE A 35 -6.57 21.91 -19.75
CA ILE A 35 -7.34 20.91 -19.02
C ILE A 35 -7.69 19.74 -19.96
N GLU A 36 -8.20 20.02 -21.15
CA GLU A 36 -8.56 19.00 -22.15
C GLU A 36 -7.35 18.12 -22.53
N VAL A 37 -6.16 18.72 -22.68
CA VAL A 37 -4.92 17.99 -22.97
C VAL A 37 -4.54 17.09 -21.79
N LEU A 38 -4.65 17.60 -20.55
CA LEU A 38 -4.34 16.82 -19.33
C LEU A 38 -5.35 15.69 -19.12
N GLU A 39 -6.62 15.91 -19.35
CA GLU A 39 -7.66 14.88 -19.28
C GLU A 39 -7.43 13.78 -20.30
N SER A 40 -7.07 14.16 -21.54
CA SER A 40 -6.73 13.19 -22.59
C SER A 40 -5.47 12.36 -22.21
N ALA A 41 -4.43 13.03 -21.71
CA ALA A 41 -3.22 12.35 -21.25
C ALA A 41 -3.50 11.41 -20.07
N ASN A 42 -4.31 11.83 -19.11
CA ASN A 42 -4.71 11.01 -17.97
C ASN A 42 -5.52 9.78 -18.40
N THR A 43 -6.45 9.95 -19.34
CA THR A 43 -7.23 8.83 -19.90
C THR A 43 -6.34 7.82 -20.63
N SER A 44 -5.33 8.31 -21.37
CA SER A 44 -4.33 7.44 -22.02
C SER A 44 -3.50 6.66 -21.01
N LEU A 45 -3.00 7.34 -19.95
CA LEU A 45 -2.23 6.72 -18.87
C LEU A 45 -3.04 5.66 -18.11
N GLN A 46 -4.30 5.95 -17.82
CA GLN A 46 -5.19 4.94 -17.19
C GLN A 46 -5.35 3.71 -18.07
N GLY A 47 -5.52 3.88 -19.37
CA GLY A 47 -5.59 2.76 -20.31
C GLY A 47 -4.26 1.97 -20.42
N ASP A 48 -3.11 2.62 -20.26
CA ASP A 48 -1.81 1.96 -20.24
C ASP A 48 -1.61 1.16 -18.93
N ILE A 49 -2.02 1.71 -17.79
CA ILE A 49 -2.00 1.04 -16.50
C ILE A 49 -2.92 -0.19 -16.51
N GLU A 50 -4.13 -0.06 -17.05
CA GLU A 50 -5.06 -1.18 -17.15
C GLU A 50 -4.51 -2.30 -18.03
N ARG A 51 -3.90 -1.97 -19.20
CA ARG A 51 -3.22 -2.96 -20.06
C ARG A 51 -2.04 -3.62 -19.38
N ALA A 52 -1.22 -2.84 -18.66
CA ALA A 52 -0.10 -3.38 -17.91
C ALA A 52 -0.57 -4.33 -16.80
N SER A 53 -1.65 -3.99 -16.10
CA SER A 53 -2.27 -4.83 -15.07
C SER A 53 -2.81 -6.15 -15.66
N ILE A 54 -3.51 -6.09 -16.81
CA ILE A 54 -4.02 -7.29 -17.48
C ILE A 54 -2.85 -8.19 -17.91
N ASN A 55 -1.83 -7.62 -18.56
CA ASN A 55 -0.65 -8.39 -18.99
C ASN A 55 0.09 -9.01 -17.80
N TYR A 56 0.15 -8.30 -16.67
CA TYR A 56 0.76 -8.79 -15.44
C TYR A 56 -0.03 -9.99 -14.87
N ASN A 57 -1.35 -9.88 -14.79
CA ASN A 57 -2.21 -10.95 -14.29
C ASN A 57 -2.15 -12.19 -15.19
N GLU A 58 -2.20 -12.01 -16.53
CA GLU A 58 -2.03 -13.12 -17.49
C GLU A 58 -0.67 -13.80 -17.36
N LEU A 59 0.38 -13.01 -17.12
CA LEU A 59 1.73 -13.54 -16.92
C LEU A 59 1.82 -14.31 -15.60
N ASN A 60 1.27 -13.75 -14.51
CA ASN A 60 1.22 -14.37 -13.20
C ASN A 60 0.47 -15.71 -13.26
N ASP A 61 -0.75 -15.73 -13.81
CA ASP A 61 -1.56 -16.95 -13.97
C ASP A 61 -0.82 -18.01 -14.76
N LYS A 62 -0.18 -17.62 -15.87
CA LYS A 62 0.60 -18.53 -16.69
C LYS A 62 1.81 -19.14 -15.96
N TYR A 63 2.47 -18.36 -15.09
CA TYR A 63 3.59 -18.88 -14.30
C TYR A 63 3.13 -19.74 -13.13
N VAL A 64 2.04 -19.39 -12.47
CA VAL A 64 1.42 -20.20 -11.41
C VAL A 64 0.94 -21.54 -11.98
N ASP A 65 0.21 -21.53 -13.08
CA ASP A 65 -0.24 -22.76 -13.77
C ASP A 65 0.94 -23.64 -14.18
N LYS A 66 2.00 -23.03 -14.71
CA LYS A 66 3.20 -23.76 -15.12
C LYS A 66 3.94 -24.36 -13.94
N CYS A 67 4.05 -23.63 -12.82
CA CYS A 67 4.61 -24.18 -11.59
C CYS A 67 3.76 -25.34 -11.05
N ALA A 68 2.44 -25.21 -11.05
CA ALA A 68 1.53 -26.27 -10.63
C ALA A 68 1.65 -27.53 -11.51
N GLU A 69 1.74 -27.35 -12.84
CA GLU A 69 1.96 -28.44 -13.79
C GLU A 69 3.33 -29.13 -13.59
N MET A 70 4.37 -28.34 -13.26
CA MET A 70 5.72 -28.84 -13.01
C MET A 70 5.81 -29.65 -11.70
N VAL A 71 5.12 -29.24 -10.65
CA VAL A 71 5.06 -29.97 -9.37
C VAL A 71 4.33 -31.31 -9.52
N TYR A 72 3.30 -31.36 -10.35
CA TYR A 72 2.51 -32.58 -10.56
C TYR A 72 3.31 -33.74 -11.21
N ASN A 73 4.39 -33.44 -11.94
CA ASN A 73 5.17 -34.42 -12.68
C ASN A 73 6.46 -34.92 -12.01
N GLN A 74 6.79 -34.55 -10.80
CA GLN A 74 7.82 -35.09 -9.87
C GLN A 74 9.21 -35.50 -10.43
N SER A 75 9.79 -34.80 -11.41
CA SER A 75 11.17 -35.07 -11.81
C SER A 75 12.18 -34.14 -11.13
N GLU A 76 13.40 -34.61 -10.83
CA GLU A 76 14.50 -33.81 -10.26
C GLU A 76 14.80 -32.55 -11.11
N ARG A 77 14.61 -32.64 -12.42
CA ARG A 77 14.78 -31.53 -13.37
C ARG A 77 13.73 -30.43 -13.14
N GLU A 78 12.51 -30.80 -12.81
CA GLU A 78 11.40 -29.86 -12.55
C GLU A 78 11.61 -29.13 -11.22
N LYS A 79 12.16 -29.82 -10.21
CA LYS A 79 12.56 -29.18 -8.95
C LYS A 79 13.67 -28.14 -9.16
N GLU A 80 14.67 -28.43 -10.00
CA GLU A 80 15.72 -27.47 -10.35
C GLU A 80 15.17 -26.23 -11.08
N GLU A 81 14.20 -26.42 -11.99
CA GLU A 81 13.54 -25.31 -12.69
C GLU A 81 12.70 -24.45 -11.73
N CYS A 82 12.00 -25.06 -10.78
CA CYS A 82 11.27 -24.33 -9.73
C CYS A 82 12.22 -23.54 -8.82
N LEU A 83 13.34 -24.12 -8.40
CA LEU A 83 14.37 -23.41 -7.64
C LEU A 83 14.99 -22.25 -8.45
N HIS A 84 15.13 -22.42 -9.76
CA HIS A 84 15.57 -21.34 -10.63
C HIS A 84 14.53 -20.20 -10.69
N PHE A 85 13.24 -20.53 -10.75
CA PHE A 85 12.16 -19.56 -10.73
C PHE A 85 12.12 -18.77 -9.40
N LEU A 86 12.26 -19.44 -8.26
CA LEU A 86 12.37 -18.75 -6.95
C LEU A 86 13.55 -17.76 -6.91
N LYS A 87 14.69 -18.13 -7.51
CA LYS A 87 15.83 -17.19 -7.62
C LYS A 87 15.51 -15.98 -8.50
N LEU A 88 14.71 -16.14 -9.55
CA LEU A 88 14.26 -15.01 -10.38
C LEU A 88 13.28 -14.10 -9.63
N ILE A 89 12.37 -14.68 -8.84
CA ILE A 89 11.48 -13.91 -7.98
C ILE A 89 12.30 -13.09 -6.98
N GLU A 90 13.36 -13.65 -6.40
CA GLU A 90 14.24 -12.97 -5.46
C GLU A 90 14.92 -11.72 -6.05
N LEU A 91 15.13 -11.66 -7.36
CA LEU A 91 15.71 -10.48 -8.03
C LEU A 91 14.80 -9.24 -8.02
N ILE A 92 13.50 -9.39 -7.78
CA ILE A 92 12.55 -8.27 -7.71
C ILE A 92 12.20 -7.86 -6.28
N LYS A 93 12.72 -8.55 -5.28
CA LYS A 93 12.43 -8.32 -3.86
C LYS A 93 12.61 -6.86 -3.44
N ASP A 94 13.68 -6.22 -3.89
CA ASP A 94 14.01 -4.85 -3.52
C ASP A 94 13.29 -3.80 -4.40
N GLN A 95 12.61 -4.23 -5.48
CA GLN A 95 11.92 -3.32 -6.38
C GLN A 95 10.45 -3.14 -5.99
N ASP A 96 9.76 -4.21 -5.65
CA ASP A 96 8.37 -4.20 -5.20
C ASP A 96 8.12 -5.39 -4.27
N LYS A 97 8.21 -5.14 -2.97
CA LYS A 97 8.05 -6.17 -1.93
C LYS A 97 6.69 -6.86 -1.98
N TYR A 98 5.62 -6.13 -2.31
CA TYR A 98 4.28 -6.70 -2.38
C TYR A 98 4.17 -7.72 -3.52
N VAL A 99 4.59 -7.32 -4.72
CA VAL A 99 4.58 -8.20 -5.90
C VAL A 99 5.51 -9.39 -5.69
N TRP A 100 6.72 -9.15 -5.17
CA TRP A 100 7.65 -10.22 -4.84
C TRP A 100 7.04 -11.24 -3.88
N PHE A 101 6.47 -10.77 -2.77
CA PHE A 101 5.95 -11.67 -1.74
C PHE A 101 4.71 -12.44 -2.23
N GLN A 102 3.84 -11.79 -2.99
CA GLN A 102 2.69 -12.46 -3.60
C GLN A 102 3.14 -13.61 -4.51
N LEU A 103 4.13 -13.39 -5.36
CA LEU A 103 4.68 -14.42 -6.24
C LEU A 103 5.38 -15.53 -5.44
N TYR A 104 6.17 -15.16 -4.45
CA TYR A 104 6.88 -16.09 -3.56
C TYR A 104 5.90 -16.98 -2.79
N TYR A 105 4.90 -16.39 -2.15
CA TYR A 105 3.89 -17.11 -1.38
C TYR A 105 3.10 -18.10 -2.24
N ASN A 106 2.64 -17.65 -3.41
CA ASN A 106 1.95 -18.52 -4.37
C ASN A 106 2.86 -19.65 -4.87
N ALA A 107 4.16 -19.38 -5.08
CA ALA A 107 5.11 -20.40 -5.50
C ALA A 107 5.35 -21.46 -4.43
N LEU A 108 5.38 -21.09 -3.14
CA LEU A 108 5.53 -22.05 -2.04
C LEU A 108 4.45 -23.13 -2.08
N PHE A 109 3.18 -22.75 -2.22
CA PHE A 109 2.06 -23.69 -2.28
C PHE A 109 2.07 -24.60 -3.52
N ASN A 110 2.76 -24.21 -4.59
CA ASN A 110 2.86 -25.00 -5.81
C ASN A 110 4.09 -25.90 -5.84
N ILE A 111 5.10 -25.66 -5.00
CA ILE A 111 6.39 -26.36 -5.02
C ILE A 111 6.52 -27.38 -3.91
N TYR A 112 5.98 -27.09 -2.72
CA TYR A 112 6.10 -27.95 -1.55
C TYR A 112 4.87 -28.82 -1.33
N GLU A 113 5.09 -30.04 -0.83
CA GLU A 113 4.00 -30.85 -0.26
C GLU A 113 3.45 -30.14 0.98
N LEU A 114 2.17 -30.38 1.32
CA LEU A 114 1.48 -29.69 2.42
C LEU A 114 2.24 -29.78 3.75
N ASP A 115 2.94 -30.89 3.99
CA ASP A 115 3.70 -31.14 5.22
C ASP A 115 5.05 -30.36 5.30
N ASP A 116 5.51 -29.80 4.19
CA ASP A 116 6.78 -29.06 4.08
C ASP A 116 6.58 -27.54 3.95
N LEU A 117 5.33 -27.07 4.01
CA LEU A 117 5.05 -25.63 3.95
C LEU A 117 5.54 -24.92 5.22
N PRO A 118 6.09 -23.70 5.10
CA PRO A 118 6.41 -22.91 6.28
C PRO A 118 5.13 -22.55 7.05
N GLU A 119 5.25 -22.51 8.39
CA GLU A 119 4.18 -22.09 9.28
C GLU A 119 3.70 -20.68 8.92
N THR A 120 2.39 -20.51 8.89
CA THR A 120 1.72 -19.25 8.61
C THR A 120 0.95 -18.76 9.83
N PRO A 121 0.54 -17.49 9.91
CA PRO A 121 -0.32 -17.04 11.00
C PRO A 121 -1.64 -17.81 11.10
N TYR A 122 -2.13 -18.42 10.01
CA TYR A 122 -3.35 -19.24 10.02
C TYR A 122 -3.17 -20.60 10.72
N ASP A 123 -1.94 -21.05 10.94
CA ASP A 123 -1.65 -22.28 11.66
C ASP A 123 -1.56 -22.04 13.18
N VAL A 124 -1.31 -20.80 13.60
CA VAL A 124 -1.09 -20.41 15.00
C VAL A 124 -2.27 -19.69 15.61
N PHE A 125 -2.91 -18.80 14.85
CA PHE A 125 -4.01 -17.97 15.33
C PHE A 125 -5.36 -18.48 14.83
N THR A 126 -6.38 -18.29 15.65
CA THR A 126 -7.77 -18.61 15.27
C THR A 126 -8.27 -17.64 14.17
N GLU A 127 -9.30 -18.04 13.43
CA GLU A 127 -9.97 -17.19 12.43
C GLU A 127 -10.42 -15.83 13.00
N ARG A 128 -10.88 -15.82 14.27
CA ARG A 128 -11.28 -14.59 14.95
C ARG A 128 -10.10 -13.66 15.20
N GLU A 129 -8.96 -14.18 15.63
CA GLU A 129 -7.74 -13.43 15.89
C GLU A 129 -7.16 -12.87 14.59
N ILE A 130 -7.06 -13.70 13.54
CA ILE A 130 -6.66 -13.26 12.19
C ILE A 130 -7.56 -12.14 11.70
N THR A 131 -8.88 -12.33 11.76
CA THR A 131 -9.84 -11.30 11.32
C THR A 131 -9.65 -10.00 12.08
N MET A 132 -9.38 -10.03 13.36
CA MET A 132 -9.16 -8.84 14.18
C MET A 132 -7.85 -8.14 13.80
N MET A 133 -6.77 -8.89 13.61
CA MET A 133 -5.49 -8.33 13.16
C MET A 133 -5.62 -7.67 11.79
N LEU A 134 -6.27 -8.32 10.82
CA LEU A 134 -6.51 -7.76 9.48
C LEU A 134 -7.35 -6.48 9.53
N LYS A 135 -8.43 -6.44 10.31
CA LYS A 135 -9.23 -5.23 10.52
C LYS A 135 -8.43 -4.09 11.14
N CYS A 136 -7.57 -4.42 12.09
CA CYS A 136 -6.67 -3.45 12.71
C CYS A 136 -5.70 -2.86 11.69
N ILE A 137 -4.95 -3.69 10.97
CA ILE A 137 -3.99 -3.26 9.95
C ILE A 137 -4.70 -2.39 8.89
N GLU A 138 -5.83 -2.86 8.34
CA GLU A 138 -6.58 -2.12 7.32
C GLU A 138 -7.11 -0.78 7.84
N THR A 139 -7.53 -0.70 9.11
CA THR A 139 -8.06 0.54 9.69
C THR A 139 -6.95 1.56 9.96
N GLU A 140 -5.83 1.12 10.50
CA GLU A 140 -4.69 1.97 10.82
C GLU A 140 -3.96 2.49 9.58
N THR A 141 -3.91 1.69 8.50
CA THR A 141 -3.08 2.00 7.32
C THR A 141 -3.87 2.39 6.08
N HIS A 142 -5.10 1.94 5.96
CA HIS A 142 -6.01 2.16 4.82
C HIS A 142 -5.31 2.14 3.44
N GLU A 143 -5.07 3.31 2.84
CA GLU A 143 -4.43 3.49 1.52
C GLU A 143 -2.90 3.61 1.60
N ALA A 144 -2.30 3.31 2.75
CA ALA A 144 -0.87 3.35 2.90
C ALA A 144 -0.16 2.28 2.06
N SER A 145 1.16 2.44 1.90
CA SER A 145 2.01 1.49 1.18
C SER A 145 1.99 0.09 1.82
N PHE A 146 2.37 -0.91 1.04
CA PHE A 146 2.54 -2.28 1.55
C PHE A 146 3.51 -2.34 2.73
N ASP A 147 4.64 -1.62 2.65
CA ASP A 147 5.64 -1.56 3.72
C ASP A 147 5.06 -0.99 5.02
N CYS A 148 4.20 0.03 4.94
CA CYS A 148 3.51 0.56 6.12
C CYS A 148 2.58 -0.50 6.75
N LYS A 149 1.84 -1.24 5.94
CA LYS A 149 0.98 -2.34 6.41
C LYS A 149 1.79 -3.45 7.09
N VAL A 150 2.93 -3.82 6.51
CA VAL A 150 3.88 -4.78 7.10
C VAL A 150 4.42 -4.27 8.43
N ASN A 151 4.82 -3.00 8.52
CA ASN A 151 5.30 -2.41 9.76
C ASN A 151 4.24 -2.43 10.88
N VAL A 152 2.99 -2.11 10.56
CA VAL A 152 1.88 -2.18 11.54
C VAL A 152 1.59 -3.62 11.95
N ALA A 153 1.62 -4.57 11.01
CA ALA A 153 1.48 -6.00 11.30
C ALA A 153 2.57 -6.48 12.28
N ASN A 154 3.84 -6.10 12.04
CA ASN A 154 4.95 -6.41 12.94
C ASN A 154 4.75 -5.84 14.34
N VAL A 155 4.27 -4.60 14.48
CA VAL A 155 3.97 -4.04 15.81
C VAL A 155 2.90 -4.86 16.56
N ILE A 156 1.88 -5.36 15.86
CA ILE A 156 0.86 -6.23 16.48
C ILE A 156 1.50 -7.54 16.92
N LEU A 157 2.27 -8.20 16.05
CA LEU A 157 2.95 -9.47 16.35
C LEU A 157 3.97 -9.30 17.49
N ASN A 158 4.80 -8.27 17.48
CA ASN A 158 5.75 -7.96 18.54
C ASN A 158 5.08 -7.73 19.90
N ARG A 159 3.88 -7.13 19.91
CA ARG A 159 3.12 -6.98 21.16
C ARG A 159 2.58 -8.30 21.66
N VAL A 160 2.08 -9.17 20.77
CA VAL A 160 1.60 -10.52 21.14
C VAL A 160 2.71 -11.35 21.78
N GLU A 161 3.94 -11.18 21.31
CA GLU A 161 5.13 -11.85 21.85
C GLU A 161 5.71 -11.18 23.11
N SER A 162 5.33 -9.95 23.40
CA SER A 162 5.86 -9.17 24.51
C SER A 162 5.13 -9.46 25.83
N GLU A 163 5.87 -9.66 26.91
CA GLU A 163 5.32 -9.79 28.27
C GLU A 163 4.56 -8.53 28.77
N GLN A 164 4.68 -7.41 28.08
CA GLN A 164 4.04 -6.15 28.44
C GLN A 164 2.58 -6.04 27.98
N PHE A 165 2.15 -6.92 27.09
CA PHE A 165 0.83 -6.87 26.46
C PHE A 165 0.11 -8.22 26.57
N PRO A 166 -1.24 -8.24 26.34
CA PRO A 166 -1.97 -9.49 26.19
C PRO A 166 -1.42 -10.33 25.04
N THR A 167 -1.34 -11.63 25.22
CA THR A 167 -0.94 -12.59 24.17
C THR A 167 -2.09 -12.93 23.21
N ASP A 168 -3.35 -12.66 23.60
CA ASP A 168 -4.51 -12.77 22.71
C ASP A 168 -4.61 -11.50 21.83
N PRO A 169 -4.48 -11.63 20.49
CA PRO A 169 -4.58 -10.50 19.57
C PRO A 169 -5.90 -9.73 19.68
N VAL A 170 -7.01 -10.40 19.98
CA VAL A 170 -8.32 -9.75 20.13
C VAL A 170 -8.33 -8.87 21.38
N GLU A 171 -7.85 -9.39 22.51
CA GLU A 171 -7.73 -8.62 23.74
C GLU A 171 -6.78 -7.44 23.57
N LEU A 172 -5.62 -7.67 22.95
CA LEU A 172 -4.61 -6.66 22.67
C LEU A 172 -5.15 -5.49 21.83
N ILE A 173 -5.83 -5.80 20.73
CA ILE A 173 -6.32 -4.78 19.77
C ILE A 173 -7.50 -4.02 20.35
N THR A 174 -8.36 -4.67 21.14
CA THR A 174 -9.55 -4.05 21.72
C THR A 174 -9.29 -3.24 22.99
N GLN A 175 -8.06 -3.20 23.48
CA GLN A 175 -7.69 -2.31 24.60
C GLN A 175 -8.00 -0.84 24.26
N ASN A 176 -8.49 -0.10 25.25
CA ASN A 176 -8.85 1.30 25.08
C ASN A 176 -7.67 2.15 24.55
N ASN A 177 -7.90 2.86 23.46
CA ASN A 177 -6.95 3.81 22.86
C ASN A 177 -5.63 3.17 22.38
N GLN A 178 -5.61 1.87 22.06
CA GLN A 178 -4.42 1.22 21.54
C GLN A 178 -4.43 1.17 20.00
N PHE A 179 -5.52 0.72 19.41
CA PHE A 179 -5.66 0.56 17.97
C PHE A 179 -7.07 0.93 17.48
N ALA A 180 -7.16 1.32 16.20
CA ALA A 180 -8.42 1.38 15.48
C ALA A 180 -8.64 0.07 14.69
N TYR A 181 -9.89 -0.46 14.65
CA TYR A 181 -10.21 -1.74 14.00
C TYR A 181 -11.62 -1.80 13.39
N GLY A 182 -12.11 -0.66 12.92
CA GLY A 182 -13.51 -0.53 12.47
C GLY A 182 -13.78 -0.92 11.02
N ARG A 183 -12.78 -1.24 10.19
CA ARG A 183 -12.96 -1.55 8.77
C ARG A 183 -13.23 -3.04 8.56
N ASP A 184 -14.30 -3.34 7.79
CA ASP A 184 -14.69 -4.70 7.43
C ASP A 184 -14.24 -5.10 6.01
N ASN A 185 -13.93 -4.12 5.14
CA ASN A 185 -13.46 -4.39 3.78
C ASN A 185 -11.92 -4.48 3.78
N ILE A 186 -11.41 -5.70 3.85
CA ILE A 186 -9.99 -6.00 3.92
C ILE A 186 -9.43 -6.12 2.50
N SER A 187 -8.35 -5.40 2.21
CA SER A 187 -7.64 -5.52 0.93
C SER A 187 -6.70 -6.72 0.90
N ASP A 188 -6.44 -7.27 -0.29
CA ASP A 188 -5.46 -8.35 -0.46
C ASP A 188 -4.08 -7.93 0.04
N SER A 189 -3.69 -6.69 -0.20
CA SER A 189 -2.45 -6.10 0.31
C SER A 189 -2.33 -6.20 1.84
N THR A 190 -3.43 -6.08 2.58
CA THR A 190 -3.46 -6.25 4.04
C THR A 190 -3.29 -7.72 4.44
N VAL A 191 -3.92 -8.65 3.72
CA VAL A 191 -3.73 -10.09 3.96
C VAL A 191 -2.27 -10.48 3.75
N TYR A 192 -1.68 -10.09 2.62
CA TYR A 192 -0.28 -10.37 2.32
C TYR A 192 0.69 -9.67 3.28
N SER A 193 0.34 -8.51 3.85
CA SER A 193 1.21 -7.82 4.81
C SER A 193 1.33 -8.56 6.14
N LEU A 194 0.24 -9.17 6.62
CA LEU A 194 0.28 -10.02 7.82
C LEU A 194 1.10 -11.29 7.58
N LEU A 195 0.90 -11.94 6.44
CA LEU A 195 1.69 -13.10 6.02
C LEU A 195 3.18 -12.77 5.92
N TYR A 196 3.52 -11.66 5.26
CA TYR A 196 4.92 -11.21 5.13
C TYR A 196 5.57 -10.96 6.49
N ALA A 197 4.90 -10.20 7.36
CA ALA A 197 5.40 -9.87 8.68
C ALA A 197 5.66 -11.11 9.54
N TYR A 198 4.80 -12.15 9.41
CA TYR A 198 4.95 -13.39 10.16
C TYR A 198 6.03 -14.32 9.57
N MET A 199 6.06 -14.49 8.24
CA MET A 199 6.85 -15.53 7.58
C MET A 199 8.26 -15.08 7.20
N ILE A 200 8.49 -13.79 6.96
CA ILE A 200 9.74 -13.32 6.34
C ILE A 200 10.62 -12.60 7.35
N GLU A 201 10.21 -11.43 7.82
CA GLU A 201 11.06 -10.62 8.70
C GLU A 201 10.27 -9.58 9.49
N ASP A 202 10.72 -9.27 10.70
CA ASP A 202 10.31 -8.08 11.42
C ASP A 202 11.04 -6.85 10.90
N THR A 203 10.38 -6.11 9.99
CA THR A 203 10.91 -4.87 9.40
C THR A 203 11.02 -3.73 10.40
N THR A 204 10.42 -3.86 11.58
CA THR A 204 10.43 -2.83 12.64
C THR A 204 11.51 -3.04 13.70
N ASN A 205 12.22 -4.17 13.64
CA ASN A 205 13.26 -4.54 14.61
C ASN A 205 12.75 -4.52 16.07
N GLY A 206 11.58 -5.10 16.31
CA GLY A 206 10.96 -5.22 17.63
C GLY A 206 10.26 -3.97 18.13
N CYS A 207 9.81 -3.06 17.25
CA CYS A 207 8.97 -1.94 17.66
C CYS A 207 7.62 -2.44 18.17
N ILE A 208 7.17 -1.85 19.28
CA ILE A 208 5.91 -2.20 19.94
C ILE A 208 4.89 -1.06 19.94
N ALA A 209 5.23 0.08 19.34
CA ALA A 209 4.31 1.22 19.23
C ALA A 209 4.56 2.00 17.95
N PHE A 210 3.52 2.69 17.47
CA PHE A 210 3.62 3.64 16.36
C PHE A 210 2.65 4.80 16.51
N ARG A 211 2.89 5.87 15.78
CA ARG A 211 2.02 7.05 15.66
C ARG A 211 2.04 7.60 14.24
N SER A 212 0.92 8.15 13.82
CA SER A 212 0.73 8.74 12.49
C SER A 212 1.11 10.23 12.40
N ASP A 213 1.68 10.83 13.45
CA ASP A 213 2.06 12.25 13.49
C ASP A 213 3.59 12.42 13.63
N CYS A 214 4.09 13.62 13.32
CA CYS A 214 5.50 14.00 13.48
C CYS A 214 5.90 13.97 14.96
N SER A 215 6.35 12.84 15.39
CA SER A 215 6.39 12.45 16.78
C SER A 215 7.75 12.72 17.41
N PRO A 216 7.78 13.01 18.72
CA PRO A 216 9.01 13.25 19.46
C PRO A 216 9.95 12.04 19.41
N ASN A 217 11.23 12.23 19.71
CA ASN A 217 12.22 11.15 19.79
C ASN A 217 11.91 10.15 20.92
N GLU A 218 11.12 10.56 21.91
CA GLU A 218 10.66 9.71 23.00
C GLU A 218 9.14 9.91 23.19
N TRP A 219 8.43 8.79 23.34
CA TRP A 219 6.99 8.80 23.61
C TRP A 219 6.63 7.65 24.57
N ASN A 220 5.98 7.98 25.67
CA ASN A 220 5.57 7.03 26.71
C ASN A 220 6.72 6.13 27.26
N GLY A 221 7.94 6.65 27.27
CA GLY A 221 9.12 5.89 27.69
C GLY A 221 9.77 5.05 26.58
N TRP A 222 9.21 5.04 25.40
CA TRP A 222 9.77 4.37 24.21
C TRP A 222 10.58 5.34 23.36
N THR A 223 11.66 4.81 22.74
CA THR A 223 12.55 5.59 21.88
C THR A 223 12.18 5.39 20.40
N LYS A 224 12.13 6.51 19.66
CA LYS A 224 11.90 6.51 18.22
C LYS A 224 12.99 5.70 17.51
N GLN A 225 12.56 4.78 16.64
CA GLN A 225 13.44 4.01 15.77
C GLN A 225 13.52 4.63 14.38
N PHE A 226 12.37 4.80 13.70
CA PHE A 226 12.29 5.38 12.37
C PHE A 226 10.90 5.98 12.10
N THR A 227 10.77 6.64 10.96
CA THR A 227 9.48 7.04 10.38
C THR A 227 9.42 6.48 8.97
N ASP A 228 8.33 5.81 8.62
CA ASP A 228 8.13 5.26 7.28
C ASP A 228 7.66 6.32 6.26
N GLU A 229 7.55 5.92 5.00
CA GLU A 229 7.13 6.80 3.90
C GLU A 229 5.66 7.27 4.02
N SER A 230 4.84 6.55 4.76
CA SER A 230 3.44 6.89 5.03
C SER A 230 3.30 7.88 6.21
N GLY A 231 4.42 8.24 6.85
CA GLY A 231 4.47 9.19 7.97
C GLY A 231 4.21 8.57 9.34
N HIS A 232 4.15 7.22 9.44
CA HIS A 232 4.09 6.55 10.73
C HIS A 232 5.47 6.50 11.38
N THR A 233 5.53 6.89 12.64
CA THR A 233 6.75 6.84 13.46
C THR A 233 6.67 5.66 14.41
N PHE A 234 7.69 4.81 14.41
CA PHE A 234 7.77 3.55 15.16
C PHE A 234 8.71 3.66 16.35
N TYR A 235 8.33 3.00 17.45
CA TYR A 235 9.00 3.10 18.76
C TYR A 235 9.25 1.73 19.38
N LYS A 236 10.37 1.66 20.14
CA LYS A 236 10.77 0.49 20.93
C LYS A 236 11.16 0.88 22.33
#